data_31618ce87aab6e99dbba828448997a47
#
_entry.id   31618ce87aab6e99dbba828448997a47
#
_cell.length_a   1.000
_cell.length_b   1.000
_cell.length_c   1.000
_cell.angle_alpha   90.00
_cell.angle_beta   90.00
_cell.angle_gamma   90.00
#
_symmetry.space_group_name_H-M   'P 1'
#
loop_
_entity.id
_entity.type
_entity.pdbx_description
1 polymer ?
#
loop_
_entity_poly.entity_id
_entity_poly.type
_entity_poly.pdbx_seq_one_letter_code
_entity_poly.pdbx_strand_id
1 'polypeptide(L)'
;MQEVYDSIAYLYDGTLEGLFTAVFCAFERHEVPTDVCREADYQPRLSQLAITIETSLQKADRVRAGILRACGRRGYRRVRRAALSDNPSAGTDVYRFVAFAMAENAKRPCHGCPRRGTCRSAFCSPRQSSCPKVVGRLIDDVTNPAVKPVHKLSVAVNRECEHMRQFLRFQELEGGLFYARCNPKANVVPLIMDHFAERFNVQPFIIYDENHAIAGISEGGDWQLVNTRDWPDHELKLPPATATEAVMADAWRRFYRALSVNCRYNPELRRQLMPKRLWKNITEVKGEA
;
A
#
# COMPACT_ATOMS: atom_id res chain seq x y z
N MET A 1 28.90 -28.81 -15.71
CA MET A 1 27.47 -29.00 -15.96
C MET A 1 26.84 -27.64 -15.83
N GLN A 2 26.29 -27.09 -16.93
CA GLN A 2 25.49 -25.87 -16.85
C GLN A 2 24.14 -26.26 -16.23
N GLU A 3 23.83 -25.72 -15.06
CA GLU A 3 22.51 -25.88 -14.46
C GLU A 3 21.48 -25.25 -15.40
N VAL A 4 20.59 -26.06 -15.93
CA VAL A 4 19.49 -25.59 -16.77
C VAL A 4 18.34 -25.19 -15.82
N TYR A 5 18.12 -23.91 -15.68
CA TYR A 5 16.97 -23.39 -14.93
C TYR A 5 15.78 -23.22 -15.84
N ASP A 6 14.64 -23.76 -15.42
CA ASP A 6 13.38 -23.68 -16.17
C ASP A 6 12.61 -22.38 -15.90
N SER A 7 12.94 -21.69 -14.82
CA SER A 7 12.25 -20.49 -14.38
C SER A 7 13.16 -19.55 -13.58
N ILE A 8 12.75 -18.27 -13.52
CA ILE A 8 13.50 -17.22 -12.82
C ILE A 8 12.60 -16.56 -11.78
N ALA A 9 13.11 -16.41 -10.55
CA ALA A 9 12.52 -15.60 -9.49
C ALA A 9 13.35 -14.34 -9.24
N TYR A 10 12.74 -13.19 -9.23
CA TYR A 10 13.34 -11.93 -8.79
C TYR A 10 12.96 -11.64 -7.36
N LEU A 11 13.96 -11.46 -6.50
CA LEU A 11 13.81 -11.18 -5.08
C LEU A 11 14.12 -9.71 -4.81
N TYR A 12 13.24 -9.03 -4.10
CA TYR A 12 13.42 -7.62 -3.73
C TYR A 12 13.23 -7.41 -2.22
N ASP A 13 13.69 -6.28 -1.70
CA ASP A 13 13.76 -5.92 -0.28
C ASP A 13 12.39 -5.66 0.40
N GLY A 14 11.26 -5.82 -0.32
CA GLY A 14 9.92 -5.54 0.17
C GLY A 14 9.47 -4.10 0.04
N THR A 15 10.33 -3.19 -0.45
CA THR A 15 9.98 -1.79 -0.71
C THR A 15 9.29 -1.63 -2.08
N LEU A 16 8.56 -0.54 -2.27
CA LEU A 16 7.98 -0.20 -3.57
C LEU A 16 9.07 0.07 -4.62
N GLU A 17 10.15 0.70 -4.20
CA GLU A 17 11.31 1.02 -5.01
C GLU A 17 12.06 -0.25 -5.45
N GLY A 18 12.19 -1.23 -4.55
CA GLY A 18 12.76 -2.54 -4.84
C GLY A 18 11.92 -3.30 -5.87
N LEU A 19 10.59 -3.35 -5.68
CA LEU A 19 9.68 -3.95 -6.66
C LEU A 19 9.79 -3.28 -8.03
N PHE A 20 9.80 -1.95 -8.09
CA PHE A 20 9.94 -1.26 -9.38
C PHE A 20 11.31 -1.48 -9.99
N THR A 21 12.36 -1.60 -9.17
CA THR A 21 13.68 -1.96 -9.68
C THR A 21 13.70 -3.35 -10.28
N ALA A 22 13.04 -4.34 -9.64
CA ALA A 22 12.89 -5.68 -10.19
C ALA A 22 12.14 -5.68 -11.53
N VAL A 23 11.04 -4.91 -11.63
CA VAL A 23 10.33 -4.69 -12.90
C VAL A 23 11.26 -4.09 -13.95
N PHE A 24 12.04 -3.08 -13.60
CA PHE A 24 12.99 -2.47 -14.54
C PHE A 24 14.02 -3.48 -15.05
N CYS A 25 14.63 -4.26 -14.15
CA CYS A 25 15.64 -5.25 -14.49
C CYS A 25 15.08 -6.34 -15.42
N ALA A 26 13.83 -6.76 -15.22
CA ALA A 26 13.16 -7.71 -16.12
C ALA A 26 13.06 -7.17 -17.55
N PHE A 27 12.68 -5.91 -17.72
CA PHE A 27 12.66 -5.27 -19.03
C PHE A 27 14.05 -5.02 -19.63
N GLU A 28 15.01 -4.61 -18.81
CA GLU A 28 16.39 -4.33 -19.25
C GLU A 28 17.10 -5.60 -19.74
N ARG A 29 16.88 -6.73 -19.06
CA ARG A 29 17.48 -8.03 -19.39
C ARG A 29 16.68 -8.82 -20.41
N HIS A 30 15.49 -8.33 -20.82
CA HIS A 30 14.53 -9.08 -21.66
C HIS A 30 14.12 -10.43 -21.06
N GLU A 31 14.07 -10.52 -19.75
CA GLU A 31 13.67 -11.71 -18.99
C GLU A 31 12.20 -11.63 -18.59
N VAL A 32 11.56 -12.80 -18.49
CA VAL A 32 10.17 -12.93 -18.02
C VAL A 32 10.18 -13.74 -16.72
N PRO A 33 10.40 -13.09 -15.56
CA PRO A 33 10.40 -13.80 -14.31
C PRO A 33 9.03 -14.45 -14.04
N THR A 34 9.06 -15.70 -13.61
CA THR A 34 7.86 -16.43 -13.17
C THR A 34 7.34 -15.89 -11.86
N ASP A 35 8.27 -15.48 -10.98
CA ASP A 35 7.97 -14.93 -9.67
C ASP A 35 8.77 -13.63 -9.45
N VAL A 36 8.09 -12.64 -8.91
CA VAL A 36 8.69 -11.42 -8.35
C VAL A 36 8.14 -11.29 -6.94
N CYS A 37 8.97 -11.55 -5.93
CA CYS A 37 8.52 -11.63 -4.54
C CYS A 37 9.51 -10.95 -3.58
N ARG A 38 9.03 -10.63 -2.39
CA ARG A 38 9.90 -10.15 -1.32
C ARG A 38 10.86 -11.26 -0.92
N GLU A 39 12.11 -10.93 -0.68
CA GLU A 39 13.12 -11.90 -0.27
C GLU A 39 12.69 -12.71 0.96
N ALA A 40 12.05 -12.04 1.93
CA ALA A 40 11.53 -12.67 3.14
C ALA A 40 10.39 -13.68 2.89
N ASP A 41 9.68 -13.59 1.77
CA ASP A 41 8.56 -14.47 1.43
C ASP A 41 8.96 -15.58 0.44
N TYR A 42 10.20 -15.56 -0.04
CA TYR A 42 10.64 -16.50 -1.05
C TYR A 42 10.77 -17.91 -0.50
N GLN A 43 10.21 -18.86 -1.21
CA GLN A 43 10.37 -20.28 -0.97
C GLN A 43 11.08 -20.90 -2.16
N PRO A 44 12.31 -21.45 -1.98
CA PRO A 44 13.08 -22.05 -3.04
C PRO A 44 12.33 -23.18 -3.75
N ARG A 45 12.39 -23.18 -5.07
CA ARG A 45 11.80 -24.23 -5.91
C ARG A 45 12.87 -24.93 -6.73
N LEU A 46 12.68 -26.22 -6.99
CA LEU A 46 13.59 -26.99 -7.83
C LEU A 46 13.62 -26.37 -9.25
N SER A 47 14.81 -26.30 -9.83
CA SER A 47 15.04 -25.72 -11.19
C SER A 47 14.62 -24.26 -11.36
N GLN A 48 14.51 -23.49 -10.26
CA GLN A 48 14.27 -22.06 -10.31
C GLN A 48 15.53 -21.27 -9.91
N LEU A 49 15.99 -20.39 -10.80
CA LEU A 49 17.05 -19.45 -10.50
C LEU A 49 16.51 -18.26 -9.70
N ALA A 50 16.97 -18.07 -8.48
CA ALA A 50 16.64 -16.91 -7.68
C ALA A 50 17.70 -15.81 -7.86
N ILE A 51 17.27 -14.61 -8.20
CA ILE A 51 18.14 -13.45 -8.41
C ILE A 51 17.70 -12.32 -7.46
N THR A 52 18.55 -11.98 -6.51
CA THR A 52 18.31 -10.81 -5.63
C THR A 52 18.58 -9.53 -6.42
N ILE A 53 17.64 -8.59 -6.35
CA ILE A 53 17.69 -7.31 -7.05
C ILE A 53 17.98 -6.21 -6.04
N GLU A 54 19.14 -5.60 -6.16
CA GLU A 54 19.51 -4.42 -5.38
C GLU A 54 18.65 -3.21 -5.78
N THR A 55 18.07 -2.54 -4.80
CA THR A 55 17.16 -1.40 -5.01
C THR A 55 17.91 -0.19 -5.57
N SER A 56 17.39 0.35 -6.66
CA SER A 56 17.90 1.55 -7.33
C SER A 56 16.77 2.57 -7.51
N LEU A 57 16.83 3.69 -6.81
CA LEU A 57 15.85 4.77 -6.91
C LEU A 57 15.71 5.30 -8.34
N GLN A 58 16.83 5.41 -9.06
CA GLN A 58 16.82 5.87 -10.45
C GLN A 58 16.02 4.92 -11.37
N LYS A 59 16.23 3.60 -11.22
CA LYS A 59 15.50 2.59 -12.00
C LYS A 59 14.02 2.57 -11.62
N ALA A 60 13.72 2.66 -10.33
CA ALA A 60 12.36 2.72 -9.80
C ALA A 60 11.59 3.94 -10.33
N ASP A 61 12.19 5.13 -10.35
CA ASP A 61 11.57 6.34 -10.89
C ASP A 61 11.28 6.25 -12.40
N ARG A 62 12.13 5.57 -13.16
CA ARG A 62 11.86 5.31 -14.59
C ARG A 62 10.63 4.43 -14.78
N VAL A 63 10.45 3.38 -13.97
CA VAL A 63 9.25 2.52 -13.99
C VAL A 63 8.02 3.31 -13.56
N ARG A 64 8.12 4.07 -12.48
CA ARG A 64 7.05 4.97 -12.01
C ARG A 64 6.58 5.92 -13.13
N ALA A 65 7.52 6.59 -13.80
CA ALA A 65 7.21 7.47 -14.92
C ALA A 65 6.57 6.68 -16.09
N GLY A 66 7.04 5.45 -16.36
CA GLY A 66 6.46 4.55 -17.35
C GLY A 66 5.01 4.19 -17.04
N ILE A 67 4.72 3.80 -15.80
CA ILE A 67 3.36 3.48 -15.33
C ILE A 67 2.45 4.72 -15.45
N LEU A 68 2.92 5.89 -15.02
CA LEU A 68 2.15 7.14 -15.14
C LEU A 68 1.83 7.47 -16.59
N ARG A 69 2.75 7.24 -17.53
CA ARG A 69 2.50 7.43 -18.96
C ARG A 69 1.54 6.40 -19.53
N ALA A 70 1.69 5.13 -19.12
CA ALA A 70 0.88 4.03 -19.62
C ALA A 70 -0.54 4.02 -19.05
N CYS A 71 -0.72 4.25 -17.77
CA CYS A 71 -1.98 4.04 -17.05
C CYS A 71 -2.53 5.31 -16.36
N GLY A 72 -1.79 6.43 -16.38
CA GLY A 72 -2.15 7.64 -15.67
C GLY A 72 -2.10 7.49 -14.14
N ARG A 73 -2.48 8.56 -13.43
CA ARG A 73 -2.47 8.58 -11.95
C ARG A 73 -3.36 7.49 -11.32
N ARG A 74 -4.47 7.14 -11.96
CA ARG A 74 -5.41 6.11 -11.47
C ARG A 74 -4.75 4.73 -11.48
N GLY A 75 -4.10 4.36 -12.59
CA GLY A 75 -3.36 3.09 -12.71
C GLY A 75 -2.20 3.03 -11.73
N TYR A 76 -1.42 4.10 -11.61
CA TYR A 76 -0.33 4.19 -10.65
C TYR A 76 -0.80 4.00 -9.19
N ARG A 77 -1.90 4.66 -8.78
CA ARG A 77 -2.47 4.46 -7.44
C ARG A 77 -2.91 3.02 -7.19
N ARG A 78 -3.44 2.34 -8.23
CA ARG A 78 -3.82 0.93 -8.13
C ARG A 78 -2.59 0.04 -7.94
N VAL A 79 -1.53 0.26 -8.72
CA VAL A 79 -0.25 -0.45 -8.60
C VAL A 79 0.37 -0.22 -7.21
N ARG A 80 0.48 1.03 -6.76
CA ARG A 80 1.01 1.37 -5.44
C ARG A 80 0.27 0.64 -4.31
N ARG A 81 -1.08 0.62 -4.36
CA ARG A 81 -1.87 -0.12 -3.36
C ARG A 81 -1.62 -1.62 -3.43
N ALA A 82 -1.63 -2.21 -4.62
CA ALA A 82 -1.39 -3.64 -4.78
C ALA A 82 0.00 -4.07 -4.28
N ALA A 83 1.03 -3.25 -4.51
CA ALA A 83 2.39 -3.49 -4.04
C ALA A 83 2.52 -3.47 -2.50
N LEU A 84 1.63 -2.76 -1.80
CA LEU A 84 1.60 -2.69 -0.34
C LEU A 84 0.76 -3.81 0.31
N SER A 85 0.29 -4.76 -0.49
CA SER A 85 -0.42 -5.96 0.01
C SER A 85 0.56 -6.97 0.59
N ASP A 86 0.13 -7.67 1.66
CA ASP A 86 0.90 -8.79 2.24
C ASP A 86 0.75 -10.09 1.45
N ASN A 87 -0.03 -10.08 0.37
CA ASN A 87 -0.16 -11.27 -0.46
C ASN A 87 1.18 -11.61 -1.12
N PRO A 88 1.71 -12.83 -0.98
CA PRO A 88 3.00 -13.23 -1.57
C PRO A 88 3.04 -13.07 -3.10
N SER A 89 1.90 -13.15 -3.79
CA SER A 89 1.82 -12.96 -5.24
C SER A 89 1.85 -11.50 -5.69
N ALA A 90 1.78 -10.54 -4.75
CA ALA A 90 1.58 -9.12 -5.08
C ALA A 90 2.66 -8.58 -6.04
N GLY A 91 3.93 -8.92 -5.82
CA GLY A 91 5.02 -8.49 -6.69
C GLY A 91 4.88 -9.04 -8.11
N THR A 92 4.60 -10.34 -8.24
CA THR A 92 4.36 -11.01 -9.53
C THR A 92 3.15 -10.43 -10.27
N ASP A 93 2.05 -10.21 -9.54
CA ASP A 93 0.83 -9.64 -10.12
C ASP A 93 1.06 -8.19 -10.60
N VAL A 94 1.79 -7.40 -9.83
CA VAL A 94 2.19 -6.04 -10.20
C VAL A 94 3.09 -6.07 -11.44
N TYR A 95 4.11 -6.94 -11.47
CA TYR A 95 4.97 -7.10 -12.64
C TYR A 95 4.16 -7.42 -13.91
N ARG A 96 3.29 -8.43 -13.87
CA ARG A 96 2.44 -8.84 -15.00
C ARG A 96 1.53 -7.71 -15.46
N PHE A 97 0.93 -6.98 -14.53
CA PHE A 97 0.10 -5.82 -14.85
C PHE A 97 0.90 -4.72 -15.54
N VAL A 98 2.08 -4.38 -15.02
CA VAL A 98 2.93 -3.32 -15.59
C VAL A 98 3.40 -3.72 -16.99
N ALA A 99 3.82 -4.99 -17.15
CA ALA A 99 4.22 -5.53 -18.46
C ALA A 99 3.07 -5.44 -19.48
N PHE A 100 1.86 -5.88 -19.10
CA PHE A 100 0.66 -5.75 -19.91
C PHE A 100 0.36 -4.30 -20.27
N ALA A 101 0.35 -3.40 -19.29
CA ALA A 101 0.02 -2.00 -19.51
C ALA A 101 1.03 -1.28 -20.41
N MET A 102 2.31 -1.60 -20.31
CA MET A 102 3.36 -1.05 -21.17
C MET A 102 3.26 -1.59 -22.59
N ALA A 103 3.00 -2.88 -22.76
CA ALA A 103 2.80 -3.50 -24.06
C ALA A 103 1.58 -2.90 -24.79
N GLU A 104 0.45 -2.75 -24.11
CA GLU A 104 -0.73 -2.12 -24.67
C GLU A 104 -0.52 -0.62 -24.97
N ASN A 105 0.29 0.06 -24.14
CA ASN A 105 0.66 1.44 -24.43
C ASN A 105 1.51 1.57 -25.70
N ALA A 106 2.41 0.64 -25.97
CA ALA A 106 3.24 0.63 -27.17
C ALA A 106 2.42 0.42 -28.45
N LYS A 107 1.32 -0.34 -28.38
CA LYS A 107 0.41 -0.62 -29.51
C LYS A 107 -0.51 0.57 -29.87
N ARG A 108 -0.49 1.67 -29.13
CA ARG A 108 -1.46 2.74 -29.31
C ARG A 108 -1.25 3.56 -30.57
N PRO A 109 -2.35 3.89 -31.27
CA PRO A 109 -2.29 4.68 -32.49
C PRO A 109 -1.85 6.14 -32.26
N CYS A 110 -1.80 6.61 -30.99
CA CYS A 110 -1.31 7.97 -30.68
C CYS A 110 0.17 8.20 -31.00
N HIS A 111 0.97 7.16 -31.17
CA HIS A 111 2.34 7.30 -31.63
C HIS A 111 2.39 7.86 -33.07
N GLY A 112 1.42 7.53 -33.91
CA GLY A 112 1.22 8.07 -35.26
C GLY A 112 -0.03 8.94 -35.40
N CYS A 113 -0.68 9.36 -34.31
CA CYS A 113 -1.93 10.11 -34.38
C CYS A 113 -1.72 11.50 -34.99
N PRO A 114 -2.35 11.79 -36.15
CA PRO A 114 -2.24 13.10 -36.80
C PRO A 114 -2.86 14.23 -35.99
N ARG A 115 -3.72 13.90 -35.00
CA ARG A 115 -4.28 14.85 -34.04
C ARG A 115 -3.43 15.00 -32.77
N ARG A 116 -2.24 14.47 -32.72
CA ARG A 116 -1.29 14.64 -31.62
C ARG A 116 -0.98 16.13 -31.48
N GLY A 117 -1.43 16.77 -30.41
CA GLY A 117 -1.29 18.20 -30.16
C GLY A 117 -2.53 19.05 -30.44
N THR A 118 -3.49 18.57 -31.27
CA THR A 118 -4.77 19.27 -31.51
C THR A 118 -5.96 18.55 -30.91
N CYS A 119 -5.75 17.35 -30.39
CA CYS A 119 -6.80 16.59 -29.71
C CYS A 119 -7.24 17.33 -28.43
N ARG A 120 -8.51 17.77 -28.39
CA ARG A 120 -9.13 18.44 -27.22
C ARG A 120 -9.46 17.48 -26.08
N SER A 121 -8.93 16.25 -26.07
CA SER A 121 -8.99 15.40 -24.90
C SER A 121 -8.18 16.09 -23.79
N ALA A 122 -8.79 16.33 -22.62
CA ALA A 122 -8.12 16.93 -21.46
C ALA A 122 -6.84 16.20 -21.02
N PHE A 123 -6.56 15.06 -21.65
CA PHE A 123 -5.44 14.17 -21.39
C PHE A 123 -4.46 14.08 -22.56
N CYS A 124 -4.70 14.76 -23.68
CA CYS A 124 -3.79 14.79 -24.81
C CYS A 124 -2.92 16.05 -24.71
N SER A 125 -1.76 15.90 -24.09
CA SER A 125 -0.71 16.93 -24.11
C SER A 125 0.27 16.64 -25.26
N PRO A 126 0.80 17.66 -25.95
CA PRO A 126 1.87 17.49 -26.94
C PRO A 126 3.11 16.74 -26.40
N ARG A 127 3.28 16.74 -25.08
CA ARG A 127 4.37 16.05 -24.37
C ARG A 127 3.99 14.64 -23.86
N GLN A 128 2.71 14.24 -23.96
CA GLN A 128 2.24 12.91 -23.52
C GLN A 128 1.99 12.04 -24.75
N SER A 129 2.78 10.98 -24.87
CA SER A 129 2.72 10.02 -25.99
C SER A 129 1.52 9.05 -25.95
N SER A 130 0.63 9.15 -24.97
CA SER A 130 -0.44 8.18 -24.75
C SER A 130 -1.83 8.83 -24.62
N CYS A 131 -2.83 8.26 -25.30
CA CYS A 131 -4.22 8.65 -25.17
C CYS A 131 -4.87 7.90 -23.99
N PRO A 132 -5.19 8.57 -22.85
CA PRO A 132 -5.71 7.91 -21.66
C PRO A 132 -7.12 7.30 -21.84
N LYS A 133 -7.85 7.72 -22.87
CA LYS A 133 -9.20 7.16 -23.16
C LYS A 133 -9.16 5.66 -23.46
N VAL A 134 -8.07 5.17 -24.06
CA VAL A 134 -7.95 3.74 -24.41
C VAL A 134 -7.46 2.94 -23.20
N VAL A 135 -6.52 3.46 -22.43
CA VAL A 135 -5.95 2.76 -21.26
C VAL A 135 -6.85 2.75 -20.06
N GLY A 136 -7.58 3.85 -19.80
CA GLY A 136 -8.54 3.86 -18.72
C GLY A 136 -9.54 2.69 -18.81
N ARG A 137 -9.92 2.29 -20.01
CA ARG A 137 -10.78 1.12 -20.23
C ARG A 137 -10.04 -0.21 -19.99
N LEU A 138 -8.79 -0.32 -20.44
CA LEU A 138 -8.02 -1.57 -20.31
C LEU A 138 -7.67 -1.89 -18.86
N ILE A 139 -7.29 -0.89 -18.06
CA ILE A 139 -6.98 -1.11 -16.64
C ILE A 139 -8.24 -1.38 -15.80
N ASP A 140 -9.43 -1.12 -16.29
CA ASP A 140 -10.70 -1.39 -15.64
C ASP A 140 -11.34 -2.70 -16.10
N ASP A 141 -10.78 -3.34 -17.11
CA ASP A 141 -11.23 -4.66 -17.55
C ASP A 141 -10.77 -5.74 -16.56
N VAL A 142 -11.63 -5.98 -15.57
CA VAL A 142 -11.40 -7.02 -14.55
C VAL A 142 -11.55 -8.46 -15.06
N THR A 143 -11.89 -8.66 -16.34
CA THR A 143 -11.87 -9.98 -16.96
C THR A 143 -10.47 -10.36 -17.41
N ASN A 144 -9.63 -9.37 -17.67
CA ASN A 144 -8.24 -9.57 -18.10
C ASN A 144 -7.40 -10.19 -16.95
N PRO A 145 -6.68 -11.31 -17.23
CA PRO A 145 -5.89 -12.02 -16.20
C PRO A 145 -4.75 -11.20 -15.61
N ALA A 146 -4.22 -10.20 -16.33
CA ALA A 146 -3.20 -9.30 -15.80
C ALA A 146 -3.79 -8.17 -14.91
N VAL A 147 -5.04 -7.78 -15.15
CA VAL A 147 -5.71 -6.66 -14.44
C VAL A 147 -6.41 -7.14 -13.18
N LYS A 148 -7.10 -8.27 -13.27
CA LYS A 148 -7.95 -8.81 -12.17
C LYS A 148 -7.23 -8.97 -10.83
N PRO A 149 -6.02 -9.58 -10.75
CA PRO A 149 -5.32 -9.75 -9.49
C PRO A 149 -4.96 -8.41 -8.84
N VAL A 150 -4.35 -7.50 -9.59
CA VAL A 150 -3.97 -6.15 -9.10
C VAL A 150 -5.19 -5.34 -8.67
N HIS A 151 -6.32 -5.49 -9.38
CA HIS A 151 -7.58 -4.86 -8.94
C HIS A 151 -8.04 -5.40 -7.59
N LYS A 152 -8.07 -6.72 -7.40
CA LYS A 152 -8.46 -7.36 -6.14
C LYS A 152 -7.56 -6.92 -4.97
N LEU A 153 -6.24 -6.94 -5.16
CA LEU A 153 -5.27 -6.49 -4.15
C LEU A 153 -5.47 -5.01 -3.80
N SER A 154 -5.62 -4.14 -4.81
CA SER A 154 -5.85 -2.72 -4.59
C SER A 154 -7.14 -2.44 -3.81
N VAL A 155 -8.22 -3.19 -4.07
CA VAL A 155 -9.50 -3.08 -3.33
C VAL A 155 -9.33 -3.55 -1.89
N ALA A 156 -8.62 -4.68 -1.66
CA ALA A 156 -8.35 -5.19 -0.32
C ALA A 156 -7.55 -4.20 0.52
N VAL A 157 -6.46 -3.66 -0.03
CA VAL A 157 -5.63 -2.64 0.64
C VAL A 157 -6.42 -1.36 0.90
N ASN A 158 -7.27 -0.92 -0.04
CA ASN A 158 -8.13 0.25 0.20
C ASN A 158 -9.09 0.02 1.35
N ARG A 159 -9.66 -1.17 1.49
CA ARG A 159 -10.54 -1.53 2.63
C ARG A 159 -9.77 -1.45 3.96
N GLU A 160 -8.51 -1.90 3.99
CA GLU A 160 -7.67 -1.76 5.18
C GLU A 160 -7.39 -0.28 5.51
N CYS A 161 -7.15 0.57 4.51
CA CYS A 161 -7.02 2.01 4.73
C CYS A 161 -8.29 2.60 5.37
N GLU A 162 -9.48 2.22 4.87
CA GLU A 162 -10.75 2.69 5.45
C GLU A 162 -10.95 2.18 6.89
N HIS A 163 -10.59 0.92 7.19
CA HIS A 163 -10.61 0.41 8.56
C HIS A 163 -9.69 1.23 9.47
N MET A 164 -8.47 1.55 9.03
CA MET A 164 -7.55 2.34 9.85
C MET A 164 -8.07 3.76 10.08
N ARG A 165 -8.63 4.41 9.06
CA ARG A 165 -9.23 5.75 9.21
C ARG A 165 -10.41 5.78 10.18
N GLN A 166 -11.19 4.70 10.23
CA GLN A 166 -12.39 4.62 11.10
C GLN A 166 -12.05 4.16 12.53
N PHE A 167 -11.09 3.26 12.68
CA PHE A 167 -10.89 2.52 13.92
C PHE A 167 -9.56 2.81 14.62
N LEU A 168 -8.68 3.61 14.04
CA LEU A 168 -7.47 4.05 14.74
C LEU A 168 -7.86 4.90 15.95
N ARG A 169 -7.25 4.62 17.10
CA ARG A 169 -7.44 5.38 18.34
C ARG A 169 -6.11 5.91 18.79
N PHE A 170 -6.06 7.21 19.01
CA PHE A 170 -4.89 7.90 19.54
C PHE A 170 -5.02 8.03 21.04
N GLN A 171 -3.91 7.84 21.74
CA GLN A 171 -3.74 8.15 23.15
C GLN A 171 -2.76 9.30 23.28
N GLU A 172 -3.01 10.17 24.25
CA GLU A 172 -2.10 11.27 24.58
C GLU A 172 -0.99 10.78 25.50
N LEU A 173 0.25 11.02 25.10
CA LEU A 173 1.45 10.76 25.86
C LEU A 173 1.97 12.05 26.48
N GLU A 174 2.82 11.94 27.51
CA GLU A 174 3.49 13.09 28.10
C GLU A 174 4.27 13.87 27.03
N GLY A 175 4.25 15.22 27.14
CA GLY A 175 4.83 16.11 26.14
C GLY A 175 3.89 16.46 24.99
N GLY A 176 2.60 16.08 25.04
CA GLY A 176 1.59 16.44 24.03
C GLY A 176 1.70 15.63 22.73
N LEU A 177 2.37 14.48 22.76
CA LEU A 177 2.50 13.56 21.63
C LEU A 177 1.29 12.62 21.57
N PHE A 178 0.67 12.50 20.41
CA PHE A 178 -0.40 11.54 20.18
C PHE A 178 0.14 10.25 19.56
N TYR A 179 -0.21 9.11 20.11
CA TYR A 179 0.27 7.80 19.64
C TYR A 179 -0.88 6.87 19.32
N ALA A 180 -0.83 6.23 18.15
CA ALA A 180 -1.76 5.18 17.76
C ALA A 180 -1.01 3.92 17.32
N ARG A 181 -1.46 2.78 17.81
CA ARG A 181 -0.96 1.45 17.44
C ARG A 181 -1.97 0.75 16.53
N CYS A 182 -1.48 0.08 15.51
CA CYS A 182 -2.32 -0.70 14.60
C CYS A 182 -1.64 -1.99 14.13
N ASN A 183 -2.44 -2.88 13.55
CA ASN A 183 -1.98 -4.16 13.01
C ASN A 183 -2.81 -4.53 11.75
N PRO A 184 -2.70 -3.72 10.69
CA PRO A 184 -3.42 -3.97 9.45
C PRO A 184 -2.92 -5.22 8.72
N LYS A 185 -3.71 -5.72 7.76
CA LYS A 185 -3.35 -6.84 6.85
C LYS A 185 -2.61 -6.39 5.58
N ALA A 186 -2.14 -5.18 5.55
CA ALA A 186 -1.36 -4.62 4.46
C ALA A 186 -0.61 -3.40 4.99
N ASN A 187 0.53 -3.06 4.41
CA ASN A 187 1.30 -1.89 4.79
C ASN A 187 0.56 -0.60 4.36
N VAL A 188 -0.40 -0.15 5.18
CA VAL A 188 -1.26 0.99 4.85
C VAL A 188 -0.81 2.32 5.44
N VAL A 189 0.14 2.34 6.38
CA VAL A 189 0.63 3.59 6.99
C VAL A 189 1.01 4.61 5.94
N PRO A 190 1.78 4.29 4.87
CA PRO A 190 2.13 5.24 3.82
C PRO A 190 0.93 5.82 3.04
N LEU A 191 -0.25 5.21 3.16
CA LEU A 191 -1.46 5.60 2.44
C LEU A 191 -2.45 6.41 3.29
N ILE A 192 -2.28 6.38 4.61
CA ILE A 192 -3.20 7.05 5.54
C ILE A 192 -2.58 8.28 6.22
N MET A 193 -1.26 8.44 6.16
CA MET A 193 -0.56 9.55 6.82
C MET A 193 -1.09 10.92 6.37
N ASP A 194 -1.28 11.15 5.07
CA ASP A 194 -1.83 12.42 4.57
C ASP A 194 -3.15 12.78 5.25
N HIS A 195 -4.06 11.78 5.41
CA HIS A 195 -5.35 11.99 6.05
C HIS A 195 -5.24 12.42 7.51
N PHE A 196 -4.33 11.79 8.26
CA PHE A 196 -4.16 12.12 9.68
C PHE A 196 -3.32 13.39 9.87
N ALA A 197 -2.33 13.66 9.02
CA ALA A 197 -1.56 14.89 9.04
C ALA A 197 -2.43 16.13 8.76
N GLU A 198 -3.38 16.04 7.84
CA GLU A 198 -4.38 17.09 7.62
C GLU A 198 -5.30 17.30 8.82
N ARG A 199 -5.66 16.20 9.53
CA ARG A 199 -6.56 16.24 10.69
C ARG A 199 -5.88 16.73 11.97
N PHE A 200 -4.61 16.34 12.19
CA PHE A 200 -3.77 16.68 13.34
C PHE A 200 -2.67 17.67 12.95
N ASN A 201 -3.02 18.69 12.17
CA ASN A 201 -2.07 19.61 11.55
C ASN A 201 -1.19 20.42 12.53
N VAL A 202 -1.59 20.54 13.80
CA VAL A 202 -0.85 21.27 14.85
C VAL A 202 -0.31 20.36 15.95
N GLN A 203 -0.71 19.09 15.97
CA GLN A 203 -0.37 18.14 17.03
C GLN A 203 0.62 17.10 16.50
N PRO A 204 1.74 16.89 17.19
CA PRO A 204 2.63 15.79 16.80
C PRO A 204 1.96 14.45 17.07
N PHE A 205 2.08 13.53 16.12
CA PHE A 205 1.54 12.19 16.30
C PHE A 205 2.42 11.10 15.67
N ILE A 206 2.26 9.88 16.18
CA ILE A 206 2.88 8.68 15.66
C ILE A 206 1.79 7.64 15.41
N ILE A 207 1.80 7.02 14.21
CA ILE A 207 1.04 5.81 13.90
C ILE A 207 2.03 4.66 13.74
N TYR A 208 1.95 3.66 14.60
CA TYR A 208 2.84 2.50 14.58
C TYR A 208 2.12 1.25 14.11
N ASP A 209 2.61 0.67 13.03
CA ASP A 209 2.16 -0.61 12.49
C ASP A 209 3.05 -1.74 13.02
N GLU A 210 2.49 -2.54 13.95
CA GLU A 210 3.20 -3.66 14.57
C GLU A 210 3.54 -4.77 13.58
N ASN A 211 2.67 -5.00 12.57
CA ASN A 211 2.85 -6.10 11.63
C ASN A 211 3.99 -5.82 10.63
N HIS A 212 4.18 -4.56 10.27
CA HIS A 212 5.15 -4.17 9.27
C HIS A 212 6.40 -3.49 9.85
N ALA A 213 6.43 -3.27 11.17
CA ALA A 213 7.48 -2.54 11.87
C ALA A 213 7.76 -1.16 11.24
N ILE A 214 6.69 -0.41 10.95
CA ILE A 214 6.75 0.91 10.34
C ILE A 214 6.05 1.92 11.24
N ALA A 215 6.73 3.02 11.53
CA ALA A 215 6.15 4.18 12.19
C ALA A 215 5.98 5.34 11.19
N GLY A 216 4.77 5.89 11.13
CA GLY A 216 4.51 7.18 10.50
C GLY A 216 4.57 8.25 11.58
N ILE A 217 5.47 9.21 11.45
CA ILE A 217 5.68 10.30 12.40
C ILE A 217 5.29 11.60 11.73
N SER A 218 4.47 12.40 12.39
CA SER A 218 4.05 13.71 11.88
C SER A 218 4.24 14.81 12.92
N GLU A 219 4.69 15.95 12.43
CA GLU A 219 4.82 17.18 13.20
C GLU A 219 4.52 18.37 12.29
N GLY A 220 3.64 19.28 12.72
CA GLY A 220 3.30 20.49 11.97
C GLY A 220 2.66 20.23 10.59
N GLY A 221 2.02 19.08 10.40
CA GLY A 221 1.38 18.69 9.13
C GLY A 221 2.30 17.97 8.14
N ASP A 222 3.61 18.05 8.33
CA ASP A 222 4.58 17.24 7.59
C ASP A 222 4.72 15.86 8.23
N TRP A 223 5.07 14.85 7.44
CA TRP A 223 5.24 13.50 7.96
C TRP A 223 6.35 12.72 7.25
N GLN A 224 6.88 11.75 7.96
CA GLN A 224 7.89 10.83 7.46
C GLN A 224 7.62 9.39 7.93
N LEU A 225 8.18 8.43 7.21
CA LEU A 225 8.14 7.01 7.58
C LEU A 225 9.48 6.60 8.17
N VAL A 226 9.41 5.82 9.24
CA VAL A 226 10.58 5.22 9.89
C VAL A 226 10.38 3.71 9.93
N ASN A 227 11.35 2.97 9.40
CA ASN A 227 11.39 1.52 9.54
C ASN A 227 12.02 1.18 10.91
N THR A 228 11.31 0.42 11.72
CA THR A 228 11.76 0.03 13.06
C THR A 228 12.24 -1.42 13.12
N ARG A 229 12.28 -2.11 11.98
CA ARG A 229 12.66 -3.55 11.90
C ARG A 229 14.07 -3.82 12.43
N ASP A 230 14.98 -2.88 12.20
CA ASP A 230 16.38 -2.99 12.61
C ASP A 230 16.65 -2.42 14.02
N TRP A 231 15.62 -1.95 14.70
CA TRP A 231 15.75 -1.41 16.05
C TRP A 231 15.80 -2.55 17.08
N PRO A 232 16.61 -2.42 18.15
CA PRO A 232 16.58 -3.35 19.27
C PRO A 232 15.15 -3.45 19.82
N ASP A 233 14.66 -4.68 19.99
CA ASP A 233 13.32 -5.02 20.49
C ASP A 233 12.15 -4.54 19.62
N HIS A 234 12.39 -3.95 18.44
CA HIS A 234 11.39 -3.34 17.55
C HIS A 234 10.45 -2.34 18.26
N GLU A 235 10.80 -1.89 19.45
CA GLU A 235 9.97 -1.01 20.28
C GLU A 235 10.35 0.46 20.15
N LEU A 236 9.33 1.28 19.95
CA LEU A 236 9.44 2.73 20.10
C LEU A 236 9.54 3.05 21.59
N LYS A 237 10.64 3.66 22.03
CA LYS A 237 10.75 4.22 23.38
C LYS A 237 9.86 5.46 23.46
N LEU A 238 8.64 5.28 23.94
CA LEU A 238 7.63 6.32 24.03
C LEU A 238 7.52 6.85 25.47
N PRO A 239 7.17 8.12 25.65
CA PRO A 239 6.77 8.65 26.95
C PRO A 239 5.56 7.88 27.51
N PRO A 240 5.33 7.89 28.82
CA PRO A 240 4.13 7.29 29.39
C PRO A 240 2.87 8.07 28.97
N ALA A 241 1.72 7.42 29.06
CA ALA A 241 0.44 8.07 28.83
C ALA A 241 0.17 9.13 29.91
N THR A 242 -0.49 10.22 29.54
CA THR A 242 -0.85 11.28 30.50
C THR A 242 -1.82 10.75 31.56
N ALA A 243 -1.81 11.35 32.76
CA ALA A 243 -2.74 10.98 33.83
C ALA A 243 -4.22 11.18 33.40
N THR A 244 -4.48 12.12 32.48
CA THR A 244 -5.81 12.41 31.94
C THR A 244 -6.26 11.36 30.93
N GLU A 245 -5.36 10.64 30.26
CA GLU A 245 -5.70 9.64 29.23
C GLU A 245 -6.61 8.54 29.78
N ALA A 246 -6.34 8.02 30.98
CA ALA A 246 -7.18 7.01 31.62
C ALA A 246 -8.61 7.51 31.86
N VAL A 247 -8.76 8.77 32.27
CA VAL A 247 -10.07 9.43 32.48
C VAL A 247 -10.79 9.60 31.16
N MET A 248 -10.09 10.06 30.12
CA MET A 248 -10.67 10.24 28.79
C MET A 248 -11.09 8.90 28.16
N ALA A 249 -10.28 7.87 28.29
CA ALA A 249 -10.61 6.52 27.83
C ALA A 249 -11.86 5.94 28.54
N ASP A 250 -12.01 6.20 29.86
CA ASP A 250 -13.21 5.78 30.58
C ASP A 250 -14.44 6.60 30.17
N ALA A 251 -14.31 7.91 30.04
CA ALA A 251 -15.36 8.78 29.53
C ALA A 251 -15.83 8.35 28.13
N TRP A 252 -14.88 8.01 27.23
CA TRP A 252 -15.19 7.50 25.90
C TRP A 252 -15.95 6.17 25.94
N ARG A 253 -15.55 5.21 26.79
CA ARG A 253 -16.28 3.94 26.99
C ARG A 253 -17.72 4.14 27.49
N ARG A 254 -17.90 5.06 28.47
CA ARG A 254 -19.24 5.42 28.97
C ARG A 254 -20.10 6.06 27.88
N PHE A 255 -19.55 6.99 27.15
CA PHE A 255 -20.23 7.63 26.01
C PHE A 255 -20.66 6.62 24.96
N TYR A 256 -19.76 5.73 24.53
CA TYR A 256 -20.06 4.65 23.58
C TYR A 256 -21.22 3.75 24.05
N ARG A 257 -21.22 3.36 25.34
CA ARG A 257 -22.32 2.57 25.92
C ARG A 257 -23.62 3.36 25.98
N ALA A 258 -23.59 4.61 26.35
CA ALA A 258 -24.78 5.47 26.47
C ALA A 258 -25.47 5.70 25.10
N LEU A 259 -24.67 5.77 24.02
CA LEU A 259 -25.22 5.90 22.65
C LEU A 259 -25.71 4.58 22.06
N SER A 260 -25.39 3.45 22.67
CA SER A 260 -25.78 2.14 22.18
C SER A 260 -27.28 1.90 22.38
N VAL A 261 -27.99 1.70 21.28
CA VAL A 261 -29.44 1.42 21.29
C VAL A 261 -29.63 -0.09 21.30
N ASN A 262 -30.10 -0.65 22.41
CA ASN A 262 -30.23 -2.11 22.62
C ASN A 262 -31.02 -2.82 21.53
N CYS A 263 -32.12 -2.25 21.04
CA CYS A 263 -32.92 -2.86 19.97
C CYS A 263 -32.22 -2.89 18.60
N ARG A 264 -31.10 -2.15 18.43
CA ARG A 264 -30.28 -2.15 17.21
C ARG A 264 -29.00 -2.97 17.38
N TYR A 265 -28.78 -3.59 18.55
CA TYR A 265 -27.58 -4.36 18.81
C TYR A 265 -27.53 -5.60 17.91
N ASN A 266 -26.55 -5.63 17.01
CA ASN A 266 -26.31 -6.74 16.09
C ASN A 266 -24.82 -7.11 16.12
N PRO A 267 -24.42 -8.12 16.90
CA PRO A 267 -23.01 -8.48 17.07
C PRO A 267 -22.39 -9.09 15.80
N GLU A 268 -23.19 -9.69 14.92
CA GLU A 268 -22.68 -10.24 13.65
C GLU A 268 -22.36 -9.12 12.67
N LEU A 269 -23.27 -8.17 12.48
CA LEU A 269 -23.03 -6.99 11.65
C LEU A 269 -21.84 -6.17 12.19
N ARG A 270 -21.74 -6.02 13.52
CA ARG A 270 -20.60 -5.35 14.14
C ARG A 270 -19.28 -6.04 13.78
N ARG A 271 -19.22 -7.39 13.82
CA ARG A 271 -18.01 -8.16 13.42
C ARG A 271 -17.67 -8.03 11.94
N GLN A 272 -18.67 -7.91 11.07
CA GLN A 272 -18.46 -7.69 9.64
C GLN A 272 -17.88 -6.30 9.35
N LEU A 273 -18.42 -5.27 10.00
CA LEU A 273 -18.01 -3.87 9.78
C LEU A 273 -16.74 -3.51 10.55
N MET A 274 -16.56 -4.05 11.75
CA MET A 274 -15.40 -3.86 12.63
C MET A 274 -14.77 -5.22 12.98
N PRO A 275 -13.82 -5.71 12.20
CA PRO A 275 -13.21 -7.02 12.40
C PRO A 275 -12.57 -7.17 13.78
N LYS A 276 -12.79 -8.34 14.43
CA LYS A 276 -12.30 -8.62 15.80
C LYS A 276 -10.81 -8.40 16.00
N ARG A 277 -9.98 -8.65 14.96
CA ARG A 277 -8.52 -8.42 15.03
C ARG A 277 -8.13 -6.98 15.39
N LEU A 278 -9.01 -6.00 15.11
CA LEU A 278 -8.78 -4.59 15.42
C LEU A 278 -9.13 -4.24 16.87
N TRP A 279 -9.96 -5.06 17.54
CA TRP A 279 -10.53 -4.74 18.85
C TRP A 279 -9.51 -4.52 19.95
N LYS A 280 -8.33 -5.19 19.86
CA LYS A 280 -7.25 -5.01 20.84
C LYS A 280 -6.75 -3.56 20.95
N ASN A 281 -6.88 -2.78 19.86
CA ASN A 281 -6.43 -1.39 19.77
C ASN A 281 -7.57 -0.36 19.82
N ILE A 282 -8.83 -0.81 19.98
CA ILE A 282 -10.02 0.04 20.01
C ILE A 282 -10.49 0.20 21.47
N THR A 283 -10.40 1.41 21.99
CA THR A 283 -10.65 1.74 23.42
C THR A 283 -12.00 1.27 23.93
N GLU A 284 -13.07 1.42 23.14
CA GLU A 284 -14.44 1.13 23.53
C GLU A 284 -14.80 -0.36 23.57
N VAL A 285 -14.00 -1.21 22.90
CA VAL A 285 -14.23 -2.67 22.83
C VAL A 285 -13.05 -3.49 23.33
N LYS A 286 -12.03 -2.83 23.87
CA LYS A 286 -10.88 -3.50 24.46
C LYS A 286 -11.34 -4.34 25.67
N GLY A 287 -11.09 -5.67 25.59
CA GLY A 287 -11.55 -6.63 26.58
C GLY A 287 -12.78 -7.45 26.16
N GLU A 288 -13.40 -7.15 25.00
CA GLU A 288 -14.46 -7.98 24.40
C GLU A 288 -13.89 -8.92 23.29
N ALA A 289 -12.57 -8.91 23.09
CA ALA A 289 -11.86 -9.66 22.03
C ALA A 289 -11.71 -11.14 22.35
#